data_5fed28dae4e4357105dfa500ab3fd1ea
#
_entry.id   5fed28dae4e4357105dfa500ab3fd1ea
#
_cell.length_a   1.000
_cell.length_b   1.000
_cell.length_c   1.000
_cell.angle_alpha   90.00
_cell.angle_beta   90.00
_cell.angle_gamma   90.00
#
_symmetry.space_group_name_H-M   'P 1'
#
loop_
_entity.id
_entity.type
_entity.pdbx_description
1 polymer ?
#
loop_
_entity_poly.entity_id
_entity_poly.type
_entity_poly.pdbx_seq_one_letter_code
_entity_poly.pdbx_strand_id
1 'polypeptide(L)'
;MNSDADVGGRYVLDKLLHNKCEVNPVFLRRDDVFVIFSLREPRRTIQSTVAMARDLNPKNWKADPKKVTQAYIRRAKQLRNLAYQELRHAIYIDAQQFIDESPTVLAELTKFLSLKEPLSEEYQTSKLTGVQLYGDPGKYINAGSIVRNREDYSEIELSDAELEPAFEAYAAALEALKSIR
;
A
#
# COMPACT_ATOMS: atom_id res chain seq x y z
N MET A 1 -1.53 -38.09 27.30
CA MET A 1 -1.27 -36.67 27.49
C MET A 1 -0.67 -36.16 26.19
N ASN A 2 -1.54 -35.79 25.24
CA ASN A 2 -1.11 -35.16 24.00
C ASN A 2 -1.05 -33.66 24.26
N SER A 3 0.13 -33.10 24.33
CA SER A 3 0.36 -31.68 24.22
C SER A 3 0.14 -31.31 22.75
N ASP A 4 -1.06 -30.88 22.41
CA ASP A 4 -1.29 -30.11 21.20
C ASP A 4 -0.50 -28.81 21.40
N ALA A 5 0.74 -28.80 20.91
CA ALA A 5 1.47 -27.58 20.72
C ALA A 5 0.66 -26.75 19.70
N ASP A 6 -0.02 -25.73 20.19
CA ASP A 6 -0.68 -24.72 19.38
C ASP A 6 0.40 -24.11 18.46
N VAL A 7 0.52 -24.63 17.26
CA VAL A 7 1.36 -24.06 16.21
C VAL A 7 0.61 -22.83 15.73
N GLY A 8 0.66 -21.78 16.53
CA GLY A 8 0.13 -20.50 16.19
C GLY A 8 0.68 -20.10 14.83
N GLY A 9 -0.20 -20.01 13.84
CA GLY A 9 0.17 -19.72 12.47
C GLY A 9 1.00 -18.45 12.42
N ARG A 10 2.24 -18.53 11.90
CA ARG A 10 3.10 -17.37 11.71
C ARG A 10 2.83 -16.81 10.33
N TYR A 11 2.45 -15.55 10.27
CA TYR A 11 2.31 -14.82 9.02
C TYR A 11 3.63 -14.14 8.66
N VAL A 12 3.96 -14.16 7.37
CA VAL A 12 5.04 -13.34 6.82
C VAL A 12 4.40 -12.31 5.91
N LEU A 13 4.62 -11.03 6.23
CA LEU A 13 4.15 -9.92 5.41
C LEU A 13 5.30 -9.38 4.58
N ASP A 14 5.13 -9.33 3.26
CA ASP A 14 6.02 -8.63 2.34
C ASP A 14 5.30 -7.49 1.64
N LYS A 15 5.93 -6.33 1.58
CA LYS A 15 5.37 -5.12 0.98
C LYS A 15 6.06 -4.79 -0.34
N LEU A 16 5.41 -5.09 -1.44
CA LEU A 16 5.93 -4.87 -2.78
C LEU A 16 5.66 -3.43 -3.26
N LEU A 17 6.65 -2.56 -3.13
CA LEU A 17 6.53 -1.12 -3.45
C LEU A 17 7.17 -0.74 -4.80
N HIS A 18 8.08 -1.56 -5.32
CA HIS A 18 8.86 -1.21 -6.50
C HIS A 18 8.25 -1.80 -7.78
N ASN A 19 8.28 -1.01 -8.86
CA ASN A 19 7.84 -1.44 -10.18
C ASN A 19 8.66 -2.60 -10.78
N LYS A 20 9.79 -2.93 -10.15
CA LYS A 20 10.66 -4.06 -10.54
C LYS A 20 10.37 -5.34 -9.74
N CYS A 21 9.50 -5.27 -8.73
CA CYS A 21 9.09 -6.45 -7.98
C CYS A 21 8.02 -7.18 -8.79
N GLU A 22 8.41 -8.23 -9.46
CA GLU A 22 7.50 -9.14 -10.15
C GLU A 22 7.11 -10.27 -9.19
N VAL A 23 5.80 -10.49 -9.08
CA VAL A 23 5.28 -11.62 -8.33
C VAL A 23 5.15 -12.80 -9.29
N ASN A 24 5.79 -13.92 -8.95
CA ASN A 24 5.60 -15.14 -9.72
C ASN A 24 4.12 -15.59 -9.60
N PRO A 25 3.39 -15.74 -10.71
CA PRO A 25 1.97 -16.10 -10.70
C PRO A 25 1.66 -17.40 -9.94
N VAL A 26 2.63 -18.30 -9.81
CA VAL A 26 2.49 -19.54 -9.02
C VAL A 26 2.16 -19.24 -7.56
N PHE A 27 2.72 -18.18 -6.97
CA PHE A 27 2.40 -17.79 -5.59
C PHE A 27 0.96 -17.26 -5.46
N LEU A 28 0.43 -16.61 -6.49
CA LEU A 28 -0.91 -16.01 -6.44
C LEU A 28 -2.03 -17.05 -6.37
N ARG A 29 -1.73 -18.31 -6.73
CA ARG A 29 -2.69 -19.44 -6.76
C ARG A 29 -2.62 -20.31 -5.52
N ARG A 30 -1.72 -20.03 -4.59
CA ARG A 30 -1.54 -20.84 -3.38
C ARG A 30 -2.61 -20.51 -2.34
N ASP A 31 -3.02 -21.53 -1.59
CA ASP A 31 -4.02 -21.39 -0.51
C ASP A 31 -3.46 -20.68 0.74
N ASP A 32 -2.13 -20.62 0.89
CA ASP A 32 -1.46 -19.97 2.01
C ASP A 32 -0.93 -18.56 1.67
N VAL A 33 -1.27 -18.03 0.48
CA VAL A 33 -0.88 -16.68 0.04
C VAL A 33 -2.09 -15.77 -0.08
N PHE A 34 -2.05 -14.69 0.67
CA PHE A 34 -3.08 -13.64 0.68
C PHE A 34 -2.54 -12.39 0.04
N VAL A 35 -3.24 -11.87 -0.96
CA VAL A 35 -2.83 -10.67 -1.70
C VAL A 35 -3.70 -9.49 -1.28
N ILE A 36 -3.08 -8.45 -0.73
CA ILE A 36 -3.76 -7.21 -0.38
C ILE A 36 -3.30 -6.13 -1.36
N PHE A 37 -4.23 -5.69 -2.19
CA PHE A 37 -3.99 -4.54 -3.07
C PHE A 37 -4.35 -3.26 -2.35
N SER A 38 -3.51 -2.25 -2.50
CA SER A 38 -3.82 -0.90 -2.05
C SER A 38 -3.45 0.10 -3.14
N LEU A 39 -4.36 1.00 -3.43
CA LEU A 39 -4.19 2.05 -4.41
C LEU A 39 -4.71 3.37 -3.84
N ARG A 40 -3.97 4.44 -4.09
CA ARG A 40 -4.30 5.79 -3.64
C ARG A 40 -4.39 6.72 -4.83
N GLU A 41 -5.21 7.74 -4.72
CA GLU A 41 -5.41 8.79 -5.72
C GLU A 41 -4.06 9.39 -6.19
N PRO A 42 -3.90 9.66 -7.52
CA PRO A 42 -2.61 10.03 -8.11
C PRO A 42 -2.03 11.33 -7.57
N ARG A 43 -2.78 12.43 -7.58
CA ARG A 43 -2.29 13.76 -7.18
C ARG A 43 -1.63 13.70 -5.80
N ARG A 44 -2.38 13.20 -4.83
CA ARG A 44 -1.92 13.11 -3.45
C ARG A 44 -0.73 12.16 -3.28
N THR A 45 -0.72 11.05 -4.02
CA THR A 45 0.40 10.08 -3.99
C THR A 45 1.67 10.70 -4.54
N ILE A 46 1.57 11.39 -5.68
CA ILE A 46 2.71 12.02 -6.35
C ILE A 46 3.24 13.15 -5.48
N GLN A 47 2.38 14.06 -5.02
CA GLN A 47 2.76 15.18 -4.16
C GLN A 47 3.47 14.71 -2.89
N SER A 48 2.87 13.78 -2.14
CA SER A 48 3.47 13.27 -0.90
C SER A 48 4.80 12.56 -1.13
N THR A 49 4.95 11.85 -2.26
CA THR A 49 6.20 11.19 -2.62
C THR A 49 7.31 12.19 -2.94
N VAL A 50 6.98 13.25 -3.68
CA VAL A 50 7.91 14.31 -4.05
C VAL A 50 8.33 15.11 -2.82
N ALA A 51 7.39 15.52 -1.98
CA ALA A 51 7.66 16.25 -0.75
C ALA A 51 8.60 15.45 0.16
N MET A 52 8.26 14.21 0.47
CA MET A 52 9.13 13.34 1.28
C MET A 52 10.52 13.18 0.66
N ALA A 53 10.63 13.05 -0.65
CA ALA A 53 11.93 12.89 -1.31
C ALA A 53 12.77 14.17 -1.28
N ARG A 54 12.15 15.34 -1.38
CA ARG A 54 12.85 16.63 -1.26
C ARG A 54 13.39 16.84 0.13
N ASP A 55 12.64 16.46 1.16
CA ASP A 55 13.06 16.56 2.56
C ASP A 55 14.22 15.62 2.88
N LEU A 56 14.14 14.36 2.43
CA LEU A 56 15.16 13.36 2.74
C LEU A 56 16.43 13.48 1.88
N ASN A 57 16.27 13.68 0.59
CA ASN A 57 17.36 13.77 -0.37
C ASN A 57 16.89 14.44 -1.68
N PRO A 58 17.09 15.75 -1.85
CA PRO A 58 16.65 16.48 -3.04
C PRO A 58 17.25 15.99 -4.36
N LYS A 59 18.38 15.26 -4.31
CA LYS A 59 19.00 14.65 -5.50
C LYS A 59 18.39 13.32 -5.89
N ASN A 60 17.48 12.78 -5.08
CA ASN A 60 16.77 11.56 -5.42
C ASN A 60 15.86 11.81 -6.63
N TRP A 61 15.76 10.81 -7.52
CA TRP A 61 14.86 10.88 -8.68
C TRP A 61 13.37 11.11 -8.30
N LYS A 62 12.98 10.70 -7.09
CA LYS A 62 11.63 10.93 -6.54
C LYS A 62 11.36 12.40 -6.18
N ALA A 63 12.35 13.27 -6.17
CA ALA A 63 12.18 14.71 -5.99
C ALA A 63 11.67 15.40 -7.29
N ASP A 64 11.66 14.67 -8.41
CA ASP A 64 11.16 15.13 -9.72
C ASP A 64 9.71 14.65 -9.93
N PRO A 65 8.72 15.56 -9.95
CA PRO A 65 7.31 15.20 -10.12
C PRO A 65 7.03 14.39 -11.38
N LYS A 66 7.68 14.70 -12.51
CA LYS A 66 7.47 14.00 -13.78
C LYS A 66 7.88 12.54 -13.70
N LYS A 67 9.02 12.26 -13.06
CA LYS A 67 9.51 10.89 -12.86
C LYS A 67 8.59 10.10 -11.91
N VAL A 68 8.10 10.76 -10.87
CA VAL A 68 7.15 10.13 -9.93
C VAL A 68 5.83 9.84 -10.61
N THR A 69 5.30 10.76 -11.43
CA THR A 69 4.08 10.54 -12.22
C THR A 69 4.22 9.33 -13.15
N GLN A 70 5.33 9.22 -13.86
CA GLN A 70 5.60 8.06 -14.73
C GLN A 70 5.73 6.76 -13.93
N ALA A 71 6.35 6.81 -12.74
CA ALA A 71 6.45 5.64 -11.87
C ALA A 71 5.08 5.22 -11.33
N TYR A 72 4.22 6.18 -10.98
CA TYR A 72 2.83 5.95 -10.58
C TYR A 72 2.03 5.24 -11.68
N ILE A 73 2.08 5.77 -12.90
CA ILE A 73 1.38 5.19 -14.06
C ILE A 73 1.81 3.73 -14.29
N ARG A 74 3.12 3.47 -14.27
CA ARG A 74 3.63 2.09 -14.40
C ARG A 74 3.11 1.19 -13.29
N ARG A 75 3.08 1.68 -12.04
CA ARG A 75 2.58 0.92 -10.90
C ARG A 75 1.09 0.63 -11.01
N ALA A 76 0.27 1.61 -11.37
CA ALA A 76 -1.16 1.43 -11.58
C ALA A 76 -1.44 0.36 -12.66
N LYS A 77 -0.71 0.42 -13.79
CA LYS A 77 -0.80 -0.61 -14.85
C LYS A 77 -0.39 -2.00 -14.37
N GLN A 78 0.64 -2.11 -13.53
CA GLN A 78 1.03 -3.40 -12.95
C GLN A 78 -0.04 -3.96 -12.00
N LEU A 79 -0.60 -3.12 -11.13
CA LEU A 79 -1.69 -3.53 -10.23
C LEU A 79 -2.90 -4.01 -11.01
N ARG A 80 -3.29 -3.28 -12.08
CA ARG A 80 -4.35 -3.70 -12.99
C ARG A 80 -4.06 -5.08 -13.60
N ASN A 81 -2.84 -5.28 -14.12
CA ASN A 81 -2.48 -6.54 -14.75
C ASN A 81 -2.44 -7.70 -13.74
N LEU A 82 -2.03 -7.44 -12.50
CA LEU A 82 -2.08 -8.44 -11.43
C LEU A 82 -3.51 -8.77 -11.02
N ALA A 83 -4.41 -7.79 -11.00
CA ALA A 83 -5.83 -8.01 -10.69
C ALA A 83 -6.54 -8.94 -11.68
N TYR A 84 -6.06 -9.03 -12.91
CA TYR A 84 -6.57 -9.96 -13.93
C TYR A 84 -5.92 -11.35 -13.88
N GLN A 85 -4.98 -11.59 -12.98
CA GLN A 85 -4.44 -12.92 -12.79
C GLN A 85 -5.41 -13.80 -11.99
N GLU A 86 -5.19 -15.10 -12.04
CA GLU A 86 -5.87 -16.04 -11.16
C GLU A 86 -5.35 -15.89 -9.74
N LEU A 87 -6.15 -15.28 -8.87
CA LEU A 87 -5.83 -14.99 -7.47
C LEU A 87 -6.66 -15.91 -6.58
N ARG A 88 -6.00 -16.66 -5.70
CA ARG A 88 -6.69 -17.56 -4.79
C ARG A 88 -7.36 -16.82 -3.64
N HIS A 89 -6.62 -15.91 -3.02
CA HIS A 89 -7.12 -15.05 -1.97
C HIS A 89 -6.63 -13.63 -2.24
N ALA A 90 -7.53 -12.72 -2.56
CA ALA A 90 -7.18 -11.34 -2.81
C ALA A 90 -8.26 -10.39 -2.29
N ILE A 91 -7.83 -9.21 -1.85
CA ILE A 91 -8.71 -8.12 -1.43
C ILE A 91 -8.12 -6.80 -1.92
N TYR A 92 -8.99 -5.87 -2.28
CA TYR A 92 -8.62 -4.49 -2.54
C TYR A 92 -9.03 -3.59 -1.37
N ILE A 93 -8.11 -2.73 -0.94
CA ILE A 93 -8.33 -1.73 0.09
C ILE A 93 -8.03 -0.35 -0.49
N ASP A 94 -9.03 0.53 -0.44
CA ASP A 94 -8.80 1.93 -0.74
C ASP A 94 -7.94 2.57 0.35
N ALA A 95 -6.81 3.16 -0.07
CA ALA A 95 -5.86 3.73 0.89
C ALA A 95 -6.42 4.94 1.66
N GLN A 96 -7.40 5.67 1.10
CA GLN A 96 -8.04 6.76 1.80
C GLN A 96 -9.08 6.24 2.78
N GLN A 97 -9.89 5.25 2.37
CA GLN A 97 -10.85 4.60 3.25
C GLN A 97 -10.13 3.94 4.44
N PHE A 98 -8.96 3.33 4.22
CA PHE A 98 -8.17 2.76 5.31
C PHE A 98 -7.80 3.79 6.39
N ILE A 99 -7.60 5.05 6.01
CA ILE A 99 -7.28 6.13 6.97
C ILE A 99 -8.56 6.65 7.64
N ASP A 100 -9.62 6.88 6.86
CA ASP A 100 -10.83 7.54 7.33
C ASP A 100 -11.73 6.58 8.16
N GLU A 101 -11.76 5.29 7.78
CA GLU A 101 -12.62 4.24 8.34
C GLU A 101 -11.82 3.02 8.85
N SER A 102 -10.63 3.26 9.40
CA SER A 102 -9.70 2.20 9.77
C SER A 102 -10.31 1.07 10.62
N PRO A 103 -11.20 1.30 11.59
CA PRO A 103 -11.80 0.19 12.33
C PRO A 103 -12.56 -0.80 11.44
N THR A 104 -13.32 -0.28 10.47
CA THR A 104 -14.08 -1.10 9.51
C THR A 104 -13.13 -1.92 8.62
N VAL A 105 -12.13 -1.26 8.05
CA VAL A 105 -11.15 -1.91 7.15
C VAL A 105 -10.30 -2.93 7.89
N LEU A 106 -9.89 -2.64 9.13
CA LEU A 106 -9.13 -3.59 9.97
C LEU A 106 -9.97 -4.82 10.34
N ALA A 107 -11.26 -4.65 10.61
CA ALA A 107 -12.18 -5.76 10.85
C ALA A 107 -12.33 -6.65 9.60
N GLU A 108 -12.45 -6.04 8.42
CA GLU A 108 -12.49 -6.75 7.15
C GLU A 108 -11.21 -7.53 6.88
N LEU A 109 -10.04 -6.92 7.10
CA LEU A 109 -8.74 -7.57 6.98
C LEU A 109 -8.57 -8.71 7.99
N THR A 110 -9.00 -8.52 9.23
CA THR A 110 -8.97 -9.57 10.27
C THR A 110 -9.72 -10.81 9.80
N LYS A 111 -10.92 -10.61 9.23
CA LYS A 111 -11.74 -11.68 8.68
C LYS A 111 -11.09 -12.31 7.43
N PHE A 112 -10.63 -11.49 6.50
CA PHE A 112 -9.99 -11.95 5.26
C PHE A 112 -8.77 -12.83 5.53
N LEU A 113 -7.93 -12.42 6.48
CA LEU A 113 -6.74 -13.17 6.88
C LEU A 113 -7.03 -14.28 7.88
N SER A 114 -8.27 -14.47 8.33
CA SER A 114 -8.67 -15.45 9.35
C SER A 114 -7.84 -15.37 10.62
N LEU A 115 -7.56 -14.13 11.07
CA LEU A 115 -6.76 -13.92 12.28
C LEU A 115 -7.57 -14.26 13.54
N LYS A 116 -6.93 -14.88 14.53
CA LYS A 116 -7.53 -15.17 15.84
C LYS A 116 -7.78 -13.88 16.64
N GLU A 117 -6.81 -12.96 16.59
CA GLU A 117 -6.89 -11.67 17.25
C GLU A 117 -7.22 -10.58 16.22
N PRO A 118 -8.11 -9.63 16.56
CA PRO A 118 -8.45 -8.54 15.66
C PRO A 118 -7.26 -7.61 15.45
N LEU A 119 -7.12 -7.11 14.21
CA LEU A 119 -6.21 -6.02 13.93
C LEU A 119 -6.69 -4.75 14.62
N SER A 120 -5.76 -3.94 15.13
CA SER A 120 -6.00 -2.72 15.89
C SER A 120 -5.40 -1.51 15.17
N GLU A 121 -5.98 -0.32 15.44
CA GLU A 121 -5.38 0.96 15.02
C GLU A 121 -4.09 1.25 15.78
N GLU A 122 -3.91 0.67 16.97
CA GLU A 122 -2.70 0.79 17.75
C GLU A 122 -1.71 -0.31 17.37
N TYR A 123 -0.44 0.04 17.31
CA TYR A 123 0.63 -0.89 16.98
C TYR A 123 1.89 -0.60 17.81
N GLN A 124 2.68 -1.64 18.01
CA GLN A 124 3.94 -1.52 18.74
C GLN A 124 5.01 -0.91 17.83
N THR A 125 5.72 0.08 18.36
CA THR A 125 6.92 0.63 17.71
C THR A 125 8.18 -0.09 18.22
N SER A 126 9.19 -0.14 17.39
CA SER A 126 10.49 -0.73 17.72
C SER A 126 11.61 0.28 17.46
N LYS A 127 12.84 -0.05 17.83
CA LYS A 127 14.02 0.78 17.51
C LYS A 127 14.27 0.95 16.00
N LEU A 128 13.67 0.08 15.17
CA LEU A 128 13.78 0.12 13.71
C LEU A 128 12.59 0.84 13.05
N THR A 129 11.56 1.20 13.82
CA THR A 129 10.41 1.95 13.32
C THR A 129 10.85 3.33 12.84
N GLY A 130 10.50 3.69 11.60
CA GLY A 130 10.89 4.97 10.98
C GLY A 130 12.33 5.02 10.47
N VAL A 131 13.10 3.94 10.62
CA VAL A 131 14.47 3.87 10.07
C VAL A 131 14.41 3.52 8.60
N GLN A 132 15.13 4.27 7.77
CA GLN A 132 15.23 4.02 6.33
C GLN A 132 15.70 2.58 6.05
N LEU A 133 15.09 1.91 5.08
CA LEU A 133 15.28 0.50 4.70
C LEU A 133 14.59 -0.54 5.61
N TYR A 134 14.08 -0.14 6.77
CA TYR A 134 13.37 -1.05 7.70
C TYR A 134 11.84 -0.80 7.72
N GLY A 135 11.29 -0.19 6.70
CA GLY A 135 9.87 0.08 6.58
C GLY A 135 9.59 1.50 6.07
N ASP A 136 8.51 2.10 6.55
CA ASP A 136 8.14 3.47 6.23
C ASP A 136 9.02 4.46 7.02
N PRO A 137 9.81 5.31 6.35
CA PRO A 137 10.59 6.35 7.03
C PRO A 137 9.75 7.58 7.39
N GLY A 138 8.44 7.57 7.12
CA GLY A 138 7.54 8.67 7.40
C GLY A 138 7.43 8.99 8.88
N LYS A 139 7.22 10.26 9.20
CA LYS A 139 7.16 10.74 10.60
C LYS A 139 6.02 10.13 11.43
N TYR A 140 4.94 9.72 10.76
CA TYR A 140 3.74 9.21 11.45
C TYR A 140 3.87 7.77 11.92
N ILE A 141 4.80 6.98 11.37
CA ILE A 141 4.97 5.58 11.77
C ILE A 141 5.38 5.43 13.25
N ASN A 142 5.95 6.48 13.85
CA ASN A 142 6.36 6.50 15.24
C ASN A 142 5.23 6.89 16.21
N ALA A 143 4.04 7.20 15.70
CA ALA A 143 2.90 7.58 16.53
C ALA A 143 2.34 6.41 17.37
N GLY A 144 2.61 5.16 16.96
CA GLY A 144 2.05 3.96 17.60
C GLY A 144 0.58 3.73 17.33
N SER A 145 -0.03 4.57 16.46
CA SER A 145 -1.42 4.47 16.05
C SER A 145 -1.63 5.07 14.66
N ILE A 146 -2.76 4.74 14.02
CA ILE A 146 -3.15 5.32 12.74
C ILE A 146 -3.45 6.81 12.92
N VAL A 147 -2.70 7.66 12.19
CA VAL A 147 -2.86 9.12 12.25
C VAL A 147 -3.72 9.59 11.09
N ARG A 148 -4.84 10.25 11.42
CA ARG A 148 -5.80 10.78 10.43
C ARG A 148 -5.47 12.21 9.97
N ASN A 149 -4.27 12.70 10.27
CA ASN A 149 -3.88 14.04 9.85
C ASN A 149 -3.63 14.08 8.33
N ARG A 150 -4.17 15.11 7.70
CA ARG A 150 -3.99 15.36 6.26
C ARG A 150 -2.97 16.47 6.08
N GLU A 151 -1.76 16.08 5.67
CA GLU A 151 -0.78 17.09 5.26
C GLU A 151 -1.22 17.77 3.98
N ASP A 152 -0.95 19.06 3.92
CA ASP A 152 -1.05 19.85 2.70
C ASP A 152 0.27 19.72 1.93
N TYR A 153 0.18 19.34 0.67
CA TYR A 153 1.32 19.22 -0.27
C TYR A 153 1.11 20.15 -1.47
N SER A 154 0.31 21.24 -1.31
CA SER A 154 -0.01 22.17 -2.39
C SER A 154 1.22 22.90 -2.96
N GLU A 155 2.32 22.97 -2.20
CA GLU A 155 3.61 23.48 -2.67
C GLU A 155 4.21 22.63 -3.81
N ILE A 156 3.76 21.40 -3.98
CA ILE A 156 4.13 20.58 -5.13
C ILE A 156 3.11 20.82 -6.23
N GLU A 157 3.42 21.78 -7.08
CA GLU A 157 2.56 22.14 -8.21
C GLU A 157 2.54 21.02 -9.25
N LEU A 158 1.32 20.61 -9.63
CA LEU A 158 1.01 19.61 -10.65
C LEU A 158 -0.21 20.09 -11.42
N SER A 159 -0.05 20.36 -12.70
CA SER A 159 -1.16 20.72 -13.55
C SER A 159 -2.08 19.52 -13.86
N ASP A 160 -3.34 19.77 -14.14
CA ASP A 160 -4.28 18.71 -14.50
C ASP A 160 -3.84 17.97 -15.77
N ALA A 161 -3.29 18.67 -16.74
CA ALA A 161 -2.76 18.07 -17.98
C ALA A 161 -1.58 17.11 -17.72
N GLU A 162 -0.71 17.40 -16.73
CA GLU A 162 0.37 16.49 -16.35
C GLU A 162 -0.13 15.26 -15.61
N LEU A 163 -1.27 15.37 -14.94
CA LEU A 163 -1.86 14.28 -14.15
C LEU A 163 -2.87 13.44 -14.92
N GLU A 164 -3.44 13.93 -16.02
CA GLU A 164 -4.46 13.23 -16.80
C GLU A 164 -4.09 11.76 -17.10
N PRO A 165 -2.87 11.43 -17.62
CA PRO A 165 -2.49 10.03 -17.85
C PRO A 165 -2.39 9.19 -16.57
N ALA A 166 -2.11 9.82 -15.44
CA ALA A 166 -2.06 9.13 -14.15
C ALA A 166 -3.48 8.84 -13.63
N PHE A 167 -4.43 9.75 -13.83
CA PHE A 167 -5.84 9.53 -13.50
C PHE A 167 -6.48 8.47 -14.39
N GLU A 168 -6.16 8.43 -15.67
CA GLU A 168 -6.60 7.35 -16.58
C GLU A 168 -6.08 5.98 -16.10
N ALA A 169 -4.78 5.89 -15.80
CA ALA A 169 -4.19 4.66 -15.30
C ALA A 169 -4.76 4.24 -13.94
N TYR A 170 -5.06 5.21 -13.07
CA TYR A 170 -5.73 4.99 -11.79
C TYR A 170 -7.13 4.44 -11.97
N ALA A 171 -7.96 5.08 -12.80
CA ALA A 171 -9.34 4.65 -13.05
C ALA A 171 -9.40 3.22 -13.58
N ALA A 172 -8.55 2.89 -14.57
CA ALA A 172 -8.48 1.54 -15.12
C ALA A 172 -7.98 0.49 -14.11
N ALA A 173 -7.05 0.87 -13.23
CA ALA A 173 -6.59 -0.02 -12.16
C ALA A 173 -7.66 -0.20 -11.09
N LEU A 174 -8.34 0.88 -10.69
CA LEU A 174 -9.39 0.86 -9.68
C LEU A 174 -10.56 -0.03 -10.11
N GLU A 175 -10.99 0.06 -11.39
CA GLU A 175 -12.03 -0.80 -11.95
C GLU A 175 -11.64 -2.29 -11.83
N ALA A 176 -10.43 -2.65 -12.25
CA ALA A 176 -9.94 -4.02 -12.16
C ALA A 176 -9.82 -4.49 -10.69
N LEU A 177 -9.33 -3.65 -9.79
CA LEU A 177 -9.19 -4.00 -8.37
C LEU A 177 -10.53 -4.16 -7.66
N LYS A 178 -11.53 -3.35 -7.99
CA LYS A 178 -12.90 -3.48 -7.44
C LYS A 178 -13.63 -4.72 -7.94
N SER A 179 -13.19 -5.33 -9.04
CA SER A 179 -13.75 -6.59 -9.54
C SER A 179 -13.21 -7.84 -8.83
N ILE A 180 -12.17 -7.71 -8.00
CA ILE A 180 -11.64 -8.80 -7.17
C ILE A 180 -12.71 -9.18 -6.14
N ARG A 181 -13.10 -10.45 -6.14
CA ARG A 181 -14.13 -11.02 -5.26
C ARG A 181 -13.52 -12.07 -4.36
#